data_ccde7e7097402a9f66e2a39cdd3ea96b
#
_entry.id   ccde7e7097402a9f66e2a39cdd3ea96b
#
_cell.length_a   1.000
_cell.length_b   1.000
_cell.length_c   1.000
_cell.angle_alpha   90.00
_cell.angle_beta   90.00
_cell.angle_gamma   90.00
#
_symmetry.space_group_name_H-M   'P 1'
#
loop_
_entity.id
_entity.type
_entity.pdbx_description
1 polymer ?
#
loop_
_entity_poly.entity_id
_entity_poly.type
_entity_poly.pdbx_seq_one_letter_code
_entity_poly.pdbx_strand_id
1 'polypeptide(L)'
;MLTREEKIQNLLDRQDILDCINRYTRALDRHDDELLASVFHTDAIDNHGEWIGGRDEFVQWANYVCHNHLNAHMHHVTSHTCELDGDTANTETYVLYIHRYKDGKVVQMAGGRYVDRFEKRDGEWKIAMRRLIMDFRVLADGSIFGEWDGYEKGTQDKSDFSYRRPLELPMEMLDKLAAKARA
;
A
#
# COMPACT_ATOMS: atom_id res chain seq x y z
N MET A 1 -23.21 27.44 -0.98
CA MET A 1 -23.20 26.25 -0.08
C MET A 1 -23.49 25.03 -0.93
N LEU A 2 -22.76 23.93 -0.74
CA LEU A 2 -23.01 22.67 -1.44
C LEU A 2 -24.38 22.11 -1.05
N THR A 3 -25.10 21.56 -1.99
CA THR A 3 -26.32 20.78 -1.79
C THR A 3 -25.99 19.48 -1.03
N ARG A 4 -27.02 18.74 -0.60
CA ARG A 4 -26.84 17.44 0.04
C ARG A 4 -26.22 16.43 -0.93
N GLU A 5 -26.68 16.42 -2.16
CA GLU A 5 -26.20 15.53 -3.23
C GLU A 5 -24.70 15.79 -3.54
N GLU A 6 -24.30 17.05 -3.67
CA GLU A 6 -22.90 17.42 -3.88
C GLU A 6 -22.02 17.01 -2.70
N LYS A 7 -22.50 17.14 -1.45
CA LYS A 7 -21.76 16.67 -0.27
C LYS A 7 -21.60 15.15 -0.26
N ILE A 8 -22.63 14.40 -0.65
CA ILE A 8 -22.57 12.94 -0.75
C ILE A 8 -21.56 12.55 -1.84
N GLN A 9 -21.64 13.17 -3.01
CA GLN A 9 -20.68 12.88 -4.08
C GLN A 9 -19.23 13.18 -3.65
N ASN A 10 -18.99 14.29 -2.98
CA ASN A 10 -17.67 14.62 -2.46
C ASN A 10 -17.16 13.59 -1.43
N LEU A 11 -18.05 13.01 -0.63
CA LEU A 11 -17.67 11.93 0.32
C LEU A 11 -17.31 10.64 -0.43
N LEU A 12 -18.07 10.28 -1.46
CA LEU A 12 -17.77 9.11 -2.30
C LEU A 12 -16.43 9.28 -3.03
N ASP A 13 -16.22 10.44 -3.66
CA ASP A 13 -14.97 10.73 -4.37
C ASP A 13 -13.74 10.67 -3.43
N ARG A 14 -13.85 11.20 -2.22
CA ARG A 14 -12.78 11.11 -1.20
C ARG A 14 -12.52 9.67 -0.78
N GLN A 15 -13.56 8.85 -0.65
CA GLN A 15 -13.42 7.44 -0.31
C GLN A 15 -12.75 6.66 -1.44
N ASP A 16 -13.15 6.89 -2.69
CA ASP A 16 -12.55 6.26 -3.87
C ASP A 16 -11.05 6.58 -3.99
N ILE A 17 -10.67 7.83 -3.72
CA ILE A 17 -9.27 8.27 -3.68
C ILE A 17 -8.50 7.56 -2.56
N LEU A 18 -9.05 7.48 -1.36
CA LEU A 18 -8.42 6.79 -0.24
C LEU A 18 -8.28 5.28 -0.51
N ASP A 19 -9.29 4.66 -1.12
CA ASP A 19 -9.24 3.26 -1.53
C ASP A 19 -8.19 3.02 -2.61
N CYS A 20 -7.98 3.99 -3.50
CA CYS A 20 -6.90 3.94 -4.48
C CYS A 20 -5.52 3.93 -3.80
N ILE A 21 -5.30 4.77 -2.78
CA ILE A 21 -4.07 4.80 -1.97
C ILE A 21 -3.87 3.47 -1.22
N ASN A 22 -4.93 2.92 -0.63
CA ASN A 22 -4.87 1.63 0.08
C ASN A 22 -4.55 0.46 -0.88
N ARG A 23 -5.09 0.49 -2.11
CA ARG A 23 -4.72 -0.47 -3.16
C ARG A 23 -3.26 -0.34 -3.58
N TYR A 24 -2.75 0.88 -3.69
CA TYR A 24 -1.35 1.14 -3.99
C TYR A 24 -0.41 0.50 -2.95
N THR A 25 -0.60 0.78 -1.66
CA THR A 25 0.26 0.22 -0.60
C THR A 25 0.15 -1.30 -0.52
N ARG A 26 -1.07 -1.84 -0.64
CA ARG A 26 -1.29 -3.29 -0.70
C ARG A 26 -0.57 -3.92 -1.90
N ALA A 27 -0.61 -3.29 -3.06
CA ALA A 27 0.02 -3.80 -4.27
C ALA A 27 1.54 -3.91 -4.11
N LEU A 28 2.17 -2.90 -3.53
CA LEU A 28 3.60 -2.93 -3.20
C LEU A 28 3.91 -4.05 -2.21
N ASP A 29 3.17 -4.15 -1.10
CA ASP A 29 3.41 -5.12 -0.04
C ASP A 29 3.16 -6.58 -0.46
N ARG A 30 2.44 -6.80 -1.55
CA ARG A 30 2.10 -8.14 -2.09
C ARG A 30 2.66 -8.40 -3.47
N HIS A 31 3.52 -7.52 -3.99
CA HIS A 31 4.11 -7.61 -5.33
C HIS A 31 3.04 -7.89 -6.41
N ASP A 32 1.89 -7.20 -6.31
CA ASP A 32 0.78 -7.33 -7.25
C ASP A 32 0.86 -6.24 -8.31
N ASP A 33 1.61 -6.51 -9.38
CA ASP A 33 1.91 -5.55 -10.45
C ASP A 33 0.65 -5.07 -11.17
N GLU A 34 -0.33 -5.97 -11.36
CA GLU A 34 -1.60 -5.62 -12.00
C GLU A 34 -2.38 -4.62 -11.16
N LEU A 35 -2.45 -4.89 -9.84
CA LEU A 35 -3.09 -3.98 -8.89
C LEU A 35 -2.33 -2.65 -8.81
N LEU A 36 -0.98 -2.68 -8.80
CA LEU A 36 -0.16 -1.47 -8.77
C LEU A 36 -0.36 -0.61 -10.02
N ALA A 37 -0.35 -1.22 -11.20
CA ALA A 37 -0.63 -0.50 -12.44
C ALA A 37 -2.04 0.10 -12.48
N SER A 38 -3.02 -0.58 -11.88
CA SER A 38 -4.43 -0.16 -11.93
C SER A 38 -4.74 1.13 -11.19
N VAL A 39 -3.90 1.53 -10.21
CA VAL A 39 -4.11 2.74 -9.40
C VAL A 39 -3.55 4.01 -10.04
N PHE A 40 -2.84 3.89 -11.15
CA PHE A 40 -2.31 5.01 -11.90
C PHE A 40 -3.04 5.17 -13.25
N HIS A 41 -3.15 6.40 -13.73
CA HIS A 41 -3.44 6.64 -15.14
C HIS A 41 -2.28 6.19 -16.02
N THR A 42 -2.55 5.86 -17.28
CA THR A 42 -1.54 5.35 -18.22
C THR A 42 -0.41 6.33 -18.50
N ASP A 43 -0.71 7.62 -18.41
CA ASP A 43 0.20 8.75 -18.61
C ASP A 43 0.69 9.36 -17.29
N ALA A 44 0.47 8.67 -16.16
CA ALA A 44 0.90 9.15 -14.86
C ALA A 44 2.42 9.23 -14.75
N ILE A 45 2.87 10.17 -13.91
CA ILE A 45 4.28 10.32 -13.55
C ILE A 45 4.43 10.12 -12.05
N ASP A 46 5.37 9.25 -11.66
CA ASP A 46 5.79 9.05 -10.28
C ASP A 46 7.21 9.58 -10.08
N ASN A 47 7.39 10.41 -9.06
CA ASN A 47 8.69 10.89 -8.61
C ASN A 47 8.96 10.32 -7.21
N HIS A 48 9.79 9.27 -7.15
CA HIS A 48 10.21 8.59 -5.92
C HIS A 48 11.59 9.05 -5.41
N GLY A 49 11.94 10.30 -5.64
CA GLY A 49 13.20 10.89 -5.19
C GLY A 49 14.34 10.58 -6.15
N GLU A 50 15.07 9.50 -5.93
CA GLU A 50 16.19 9.07 -6.80
C GLU A 50 15.70 8.49 -8.14
N TRP A 51 14.43 8.16 -8.24
CA TRP A 51 13.80 7.61 -9.43
C TRP A 51 12.60 8.46 -9.85
N ILE A 52 12.43 8.66 -11.16
CA ILE A 52 11.29 9.32 -11.77
C ILE A 52 10.96 8.65 -13.09
N GLY A 53 9.69 8.42 -13.37
CA GLY A 53 9.25 7.81 -14.63
C GLY A 53 7.73 7.67 -14.73
N GLY A 54 7.30 6.99 -15.78
CA GLY A 54 5.91 6.67 -16.05
C GLY A 54 5.41 5.46 -15.25
N ARG A 55 4.09 5.22 -15.30
CA ARG A 55 3.42 4.12 -14.59
C ARG A 55 4.12 2.75 -14.79
N ASP A 56 4.32 2.33 -16.04
CA ASP A 56 4.81 0.97 -16.34
C ASP A 56 6.28 0.80 -15.91
N GLU A 57 7.06 1.86 -16.04
CA GLU A 57 8.45 1.90 -15.56
C GLU A 57 8.50 1.88 -14.03
N PHE A 58 7.55 2.57 -13.34
CA PHE A 58 7.44 2.55 -11.89
C PHE A 58 7.14 1.14 -11.37
N VAL A 59 6.17 0.45 -11.97
CA VAL A 59 5.82 -0.94 -11.58
C VAL A 59 7.04 -1.85 -11.67
N GLN A 60 7.80 -1.77 -12.76
CA GLN A 60 9.02 -2.57 -12.94
C GLN A 60 10.09 -2.22 -11.91
N TRP A 61 10.33 -0.93 -11.67
CA TRP A 61 11.32 -0.46 -10.71
C TRP A 61 10.96 -0.84 -9.27
N ALA A 62 9.72 -0.62 -8.85
CA ALA A 62 9.25 -0.94 -7.51
C ALA A 62 9.35 -2.44 -7.23
N ASN A 63 8.92 -3.27 -8.19
CA ASN A 63 9.04 -4.71 -8.10
C ASN A 63 10.50 -5.16 -8.01
N TYR A 64 11.37 -4.60 -8.86
CA TYR A 64 12.81 -4.89 -8.80
C TYR A 64 13.40 -4.57 -7.41
N VAL A 65 13.11 -3.39 -6.86
CA VAL A 65 13.62 -2.97 -5.54
C VAL A 65 13.08 -3.89 -4.43
N CYS A 66 11.78 -4.07 -4.38
CA CYS A 66 11.15 -4.89 -3.33
C CYS A 66 11.60 -6.35 -3.42
N HIS A 67 11.59 -6.93 -4.62
CA HIS A 67 11.91 -8.34 -4.81
C HIS A 67 13.40 -8.65 -4.63
N ASN A 68 14.31 -7.77 -5.02
CA ASN A 68 15.74 -8.07 -4.96
C ASN A 68 16.42 -7.65 -3.65
N HIS A 69 15.93 -6.61 -2.99
CA HIS A 69 16.63 -6.02 -1.85
C HIS A 69 15.93 -6.26 -0.51
N LEU A 70 14.62 -6.56 -0.49
CA LEU A 70 13.85 -6.64 0.73
C LEU A 70 13.42 -8.08 1.05
N ASN A 71 13.45 -8.43 2.33
CA ASN A 71 12.97 -9.70 2.85
C ASN A 71 11.54 -9.56 3.45
N ALA A 72 11.28 -8.42 4.07
CA ALA A 72 9.95 -8.06 4.58
C ALA A 72 9.79 -6.55 4.47
N HIS A 73 8.63 -6.09 4.07
CA HIS A 73 8.29 -4.68 4.06
C HIS A 73 6.79 -4.47 4.25
N MET A 74 6.45 -3.29 4.75
CA MET A 74 5.07 -2.92 5.01
C MET A 74 4.91 -1.39 4.95
N HIS A 75 3.90 -0.96 4.21
CA HIS A 75 3.49 0.44 4.13
C HIS A 75 2.28 0.68 5.01
N HIS A 76 2.37 1.67 5.90
CA HIS A 76 1.28 2.09 6.76
C HIS A 76 0.81 3.48 6.36
N VAL A 77 -0.37 3.58 5.78
CA VAL A 77 -1.06 4.86 5.58
C VAL A 77 -1.60 5.34 6.93
N THR A 78 -1.30 6.58 7.29
CA THR A 78 -1.73 7.16 8.57
C THR A 78 -2.73 8.30 8.35
N SER A 79 -2.28 9.53 8.19
CA SER A 79 -3.15 10.67 7.97
C SER A 79 -3.30 10.95 6.47
N HIS A 80 -4.50 11.33 6.06
CA HIS A 80 -4.82 11.65 4.68
C HIS A 80 -5.66 12.90 4.58
N THR A 81 -5.23 13.85 3.76
CA THR A 81 -6.02 15.03 3.39
C THR A 81 -6.30 15.00 1.88
N CYS A 82 -7.44 15.53 1.50
CA CYS A 82 -7.89 15.54 0.12
C CYS A 82 -8.64 16.83 -0.18
N GLU A 83 -8.19 17.59 -1.16
CA GLU A 83 -8.82 18.80 -1.66
C GLU A 83 -9.36 18.53 -3.06
N LEU A 84 -10.70 18.41 -3.15
CA LEU A 84 -11.40 18.16 -4.42
C LEU A 84 -11.62 19.47 -5.17
N ASP A 85 -11.38 19.44 -6.48
CA ASP A 85 -11.72 20.50 -7.42
C ASP A 85 -12.27 19.89 -8.73
N GLY A 86 -13.58 19.69 -8.78
CA GLY A 86 -14.25 19.00 -9.87
C GLY A 86 -13.73 17.55 -10.01
N ASP A 87 -13.22 17.22 -11.19
CA ASP A 87 -12.65 15.93 -11.53
C ASP A 87 -11.13 15.84 -11.23
N THR A 88 -10.61 16.76 -10.43
CA THR A 88 -9.24 16.75 -9.93
C THR A 88 -9.21 16.79 -8.40
N ALA A 89 -8.15 16.23 -7.79
CA ALA A 89 -7.93 16.35 -6.37
C ALA A 89 -6.43 16.44 -6.07
N ASN A 90 -6.09 17.28 -5.08
CA ASN A 90 -4.76 17.32 -4.49
C ASN A 90 -4.81 16.62 -3.13
N THR A 91 -3.88 15.70 -2.90
CA THR A 91 -3.86 14.93 -1.66
C THR A 91 -2.49 14.96 -1.01
N GLU A 92 -2.48 14.87 0.32
CA GLU A 92 -1.30 14.61 1.11
C GLU A 92 -1.58 13.41 2.03
N THR A 93 -0.79 12.36 1.87
CA THR A 93 -0.96 11.10 2.60
C THR A 93 0.31 10.76 3.34
N TYR A 94 0.27 10.76 4.67
CA TYR A 94 1.40 10.34 5.48
C TYR A 94 1.57 8.83 5.45
N VAL A 95 2.82 8.39 5.29
CA VAL A 95 3.17 6.98 5.24
C VAL A 95 4.34 6.67 6.16
N LEU A 96 4.21 5.58 6.91
CA LEU A 96 5.33 4.90 7.56
C LEU A 96 5.66 3.65 6.76
N TYR A 97 6.93 3.50 6.41
CA TYR A 97 7.45 2.38 5.68
C TYR A 97 8.50 1.66 6.51
N ILE A 98 8.28 0.38 6.75
CA ILE A 98 9.20 -0.46 7.51
C ILE A 98 9.64 -1.59 6.60
N HIS A 99 10.95 -1.85 6.53
CA HIS A 99 11.48 -2.98 5.81
C HIS A 99 12.74 -3.55 6.43
N ARG A 100 12.98 -4.82 6.13
CA ARG A 100 14.21 -5.54 6.44
C ARG A 100 14.92 -5.88 5.15
N TYR A 101 16.21 -5.60 5.06
CA TYR A 101 17.03 -6.01 3.92
C TYR A 101 17.22 -7.54 3.89
N LYS A 102 17.43 -8.10 2.70
CA LYS A 102 17.60 -9.55 2.50
C LYS A 102 18.77 -10.15 3.25
N ASP A 103 19.86 -9.39 3.43
CA ASP A 103 21.02 -9.83 4.20
C ASP A 103 20.74 -9.92 5.72
N GLY A 104 19.58 -9.46 6.16
CA GLY A 104 19.13 -9.48 7.53
C GLY A 104 19.87 -8.54 8.48
N LYS A 105 20.83 -7.76 8.01
CA LYS A 105 21.70 -6.93 8.86
C LYS A 105 21.05 -5.65 9.31
N VAL A 106 20.15 -5.10 8.50
CA VAL A 106 19.56 -3.79 8.75
C VAL A 106 18.04 -3.86 8.62
N VAL A 107 17.37 -3.22 9.56
CA VAL A 107 15.97 -2.82 9.48
C VAL A 107 15.91 -1.32 9.29
N GLN A 108 15.09 -0.87 8.37
CA GLN A 108 14.83 0.55 8.14
C GLN A 108 13.37 0.87 8.45
N MET A 109 13.17 1.96 9.17
CA MET A 109 11.89 2.65 9.25
C MET A 109 12.04 4.03 8.62
N ALA A 110 11.15 4.39 7.74
CA ALA A 110 11.12 5.69 7.10
C ALA A 110 9.73 6.30 7.18
N GLY A 111 9.65 7.58 7.39
CA GLY A 111 8.41 8.33 7.37
C GLY A 111 8.45 9.41 6.30
N GLY A 112 7.34 9.58 5.62
CA GLY A 112 7.23 10.55 4.55
C GLY A 112 5.78 10.77 4.13
N ARG A 113 5.61 11.38 2.97
CA ARG A 113 4.30 11.73 2.43
C ARG A 113 4.25 11.48 0.94
N TYR A 114 3.14 10.89 0.51
CA TYR A 114 2.73 10.95 -0.87
C TYR A 114 1.98 12.27 -1.08
N VAL A 115 2.48 13.11 -1.97
CA VAL A 115 1.82 14.33 -2.43
C VAL A 115 1.37 14.06 -3.86
N ASP A 116 0.06 13.90 -4.01
CA ASP A 116 -0.51 13.39 -5.25
C ASP A 116 -1.49 14.39 -5.87
N ARG A 117 -1.52 14.38 -7.21
CA ARG A 117 -2.64 14.85 -8.00
C ARG A 117 -3.40 13.64 -8.51
N PHE A 118 -4.67 13.54 -8.12
CA PHE A 118 -5.62 12.60 -8.66
C PHE A 118 -6.47 13.23 -9.75
N GLU A 119 -6.89 12.43 -10.71
CA GLU A 119 -7.84 12.82 -11.73
C GLU A 119 -8.93 11.75 -11.87
N LYS A 120 -10.17 12.20 -12.04
CA LYS A 120 -11.31 11.34 -12.36
C LYS A 120 -11.49 11.31 -13.86
N ARG A 121 -11.17 10.17 -14.48
CA ARG A 121 -11.34 9.94 -15.91
C ARG A 121 -12.22 8.72 -16.11
N ASP A 122 -13.23 8.83 -16.97
CA ASP A 122 -14.19 7.76 -17.22
C ASP A 122 -14.89 7.23 -15.94
N GLY A 123 -15.07 8.11 -14.96
CA GLY A 123 -15.70 7.82 -13.68
C GLY A 123 -14.79 7.20 -12.62
N GLU A 124 -13.50 6.97 -12.91
CA GLU A 124 -12.54 6.36 -11.99
C GLU A 124 -11.48 7.35 -11.51
N TRP A 125 -11.28 7.42 -10.20
CA TRP A 125 -10.18 8.17 -9.58
C TRP A 125 -8.89 7.38 -9.60
N LYS A 126 -7.84 7.95 -10.22
CA LYS A 126 -6.49 7.37 -10.25
C LYS A 126 -5.43 8.45 -10.06
N ILE A 127 -4.23 8.03 -9.67
CA ILE A 127 -3.07 8.90 -9.56
C ILE A 127 -2.65 9.35 -10.97
N ALA A 128 -2.62 10.66 -11.18
CA ALA A 128 -2.08 11.28 -12.41
C ALA A 128 -0.64 11.77 -12.19
N MET A 129 -0.29 12.17 -10.96
CA MET A 129 1.07 12.54 -10.59
C MET A 129 1.29 12.24 -9.12
N ARG A 130 2.46 11.69 -8.79
CA ARG A 130 2.94 11.48 -7.42
C ARG A 130 4.29 12.11 -7.20
N ARG A 131 4.47 12.67 -6.00
CA ARG A 131 5.78 13.02 -5.44
C ARG A 131 5.91 12.40 -4.06
N LEU A 132 6.92 11.56 -3.88
CA LEU A 132 7.30 11.06 -2.56
C LEU A 132 8.19 12.10 -1.88
N ILE A 133 7.78 12.55 -0.72
CA ILE A 133 8.56 13.42 0.18
C ILE A 133 8.98 12.60 1.39
N MET A 134 10.27 12.50 1.65
CA MET A 134 10.80 11.78 2.81
C MET A 134 11.14 12.77 3.91
N ASP A 135 10.57 12.59 5.10
CA ASP A 135 10.76 13.47 6.25
C ASP A 135 11.84 12.93 7.20
N PHE A 136 11.94 11.62 7.38
CA PHE A 136 12.98 11.00 8.21
C PHE A 136 13.27 9.54 7.81
N ARG A 137 14.42 9.06 8.27
CA ARG A 137 14.84 7.65 8.17
C ARG A 137 15.53 7.21 9.45
N VAL A 138 15.17 6.04 9.95
CA VAL A 138 15.83 5.36 11.08
C VAL A 138 16.39 4.04 10.58
N LEU A 139 17.64 3.78 10.92
CA LEU A 139 18.30 2.50 10.67
C LEU A 139 18.57 1.80 12.00
N ALA A 140 18.31 0.51 12.06
CA ALA A 140 18.56 -0.32 13.23
C ALA A 140 19.22 -1.63 12.84
N ASP A 141 19.90 -2.26 13.80
CA ASP A 141 20.46 -3.59 13.63
C ASP A 141 19.34 -4.61 13.35
N GLY A 142 19.52 -5.46 12.34
CA GLY A 142 18.52 -6.42 11.92
C GLY A 142 18.20 -7.51 12.97
N SER A 143 19.06 -7.70 13.96
CA SER A 143 18.83 -8.66 15.06
C SER A 143 17.66 -8.28 15.97
N ILE A 144 17.23 -7.02 15.96
CA ILE A 144 16.04 -6.57 16.69
C ILE A 144 14.73 -7.06 16.05
N PHE A 145 14.80 -7.53 14.79
CA PHE A 145 13.63 -8.01 14.04
C PHE A 145 13.40 -9.49 14.37
N GLY A 146 12.62 -9.72 15.42
CA GLY A 146 12.26 -11.06 15.87
C GLY A 146 11.22 -11.74 14.98
N GLU A 147 11.14 -13.05 15.09
CA GLU A 147 10.06 -13.87 14.53
C GLU A 147 9.06 -14.26 15.63
N TRP A 148 7.79 -14.39 15.25
CA TRP A 148 6.76 -14.89 16.14
C TRP A 148 6.54 -16.38 15.92
N ASP A 149 6.85 -17.20 16.93
CA ASP A 149 6.53 -18.63 16.88
C ASP A 149 5.04 -18.87 17.06
N GLY A 150 4.50 -19.79 16.27
CA GLY A 150 3.08 -20.19 16.35
C GLY A 150 2.09 -19.25 15.66
N TYR A 151 2.57 -18.22 14.96
CA TYR A 151 1.75 -17.37 14.11
C TYR A 151 1.90 -17.73 12.63
N GLU A 152 0.83 -17.59 11.87
CA GLU A 152 0.90 -17.67 10.42
C GLU A 152 1.73 -16.51 9.88
N LYS A 153 2.62 -16.82 8.93
CA LYS A 153 3.45 -15.80 8.28
C LYS A 153 2.74 -15.28 7.04
N GLY A 154 2.72 -13.95 6.87
CA GLY A 154 2.29 -13.31 5.63
C GLY A 154 3.26 -13.64 4.49
N THR A 155 2.74 -13.67 3.26
CA THR A 155 3.54 -13.79 2.05
C THR A 155 3.46 -12.49 1.23
N GLN A 156 4.47 -12.27 0.39
CA GLN A 156 4.55 -11.08 -0.46
C GLN A 156 4.09 -11.37 -1.90
N ASP A 157 3.07 -12.22 -2.04
CA ASP A 157 2.49 -12.60 -3.32
C ASP A 157 1.00 -12.96 -3.17
N LYS A 158 0.38 -13.37 -4.27
CA LYS A 158 -1.06 -13.75 -4.32
C LYS A 158 -1.38 -15.05 -3.55
N SER A 159 -0.41 -15.74 -2.95
CA SER A 159 -0.66 -16.87 -2.03
C SER A 159 -1.05 -16.41 -0.62
N ASP A 160 -0.84 -15.15 -0.29
CA ASP A 160 -1.20 -14.55 0.99
C ASP A 160 -2.68 -14.77 1.34
N PHE A 161 -2.98 -15.05 2.61
CA PHE A 161 -4.34 -15.28 3.11
C PHE A 161 -5.30 -14.14 2.74
N SER A 162 -4.80 -12.92 2.60
CA SER A 162 -5.61 -11.76 2.22
C SER A 162 -6.18 -11.81 0.80
N TYR A 163 -5.75 -12.77 -0.05
CA TYR A 163 -6.33 -13.03 -1.38
C TYR A 163 -7.38 -14.15 -1.38
N ARG A 164 -7.48 -14.94 -0.30
CA ARG A 164 -8.46 -16.04 -0.23
C ARG A 164 -9.88 -15.51 -0.07
N ARG A 165 -10.79 -16.02 -0.87
CA ARG A 165 -12.23 -15.67 -0.85
C ARG A 165 -13.11 -16.93 -1.05
N PRO A 166 -13.98 -17.30 -0.10
CA PRO A 166 -14.10 -16.74 1.25
C PRO A 166 -12.86 -17.01 2.10
N LEU A 167 -12.63 -16.20 3.14
CA LEU A 167 -11.59 -16.50 4.12
C LEU A 167 -12.07 -17.65 5.01
N GLU A 168 -11.33 -18.75 5.02
CA GLU A 168 -11.62 -19.95 5.79
C GLU A 168 -10.41 -20.32 6.65
N LEU A 169 -10.69 -20.96 7.80
CA LEU A 169 -9.66 -21.54 8.62
C LEU A 169 -9.26 -22.94 8.09
N PRO A 170 -7.98 -23.30 8.11
CA PRO A 170 -7.55 -24.66 7.81
C PRO A 170 -8.25 -25.67 8.74
N MET A 171 -8.60 -26.86 8.19
CA MET A 171 -9.29 -27.91 8.94
C MET A 171 -8.55 -28.29 10.24
N GLU A 172 -7.22 -28.30 10.22
CA GLU A 172 -6.40 -28.56 11.42
C GLU A 172 -6.68 -27.55 12.55
N MET A 173 -6.93 -26.28 12.23
CA MET A 173 -7.29 -25.29 13.25
C MET A 173 -8.71 -25.50 13.78
N LEU A 174 -9.63 -25.92 12.92
CA LEU A 174 -11.00 -26.26 13.31
C LEU A 174 -11.02 -27.49 14.22
N ASP A 175 -10.20 -28.50 13.95
CA ASP A 175 -10.04 -29.68 14.79
C ASP A 175 -9.47 -29.34 16.17
N LYS A 176 -8.46 -28.46 16.24
CA LYS A 176 -7.93 -27.93 17.51
C LYS A 176 -9.00 -27.19 18.32
N LEU A 177 -9.84 -26.40 17.63
CA LEU A 177 -10.95 -25.68 18.27
C LEU A 177 -11.99 -26.66 18.83
N ALA A 178 -12.39 -27.67 18.03
CA ALA A 178 -13.33 -28.70 18.45
C ALA A 178 -12.81 -29.55 19.61
N ALA A 179 -11.52 -29.84 19.67
CA ALA A 179 -10.87 -30.55 20.79
C ALA A 179 -10.92 -29.73 22.09
N LYS A 180 -10.68 -28.41 22.00
CA LYS A 180 -10.79 -27.52 23.19
C LYS A 180 -12.20 -27.40 23.74
N ALA A 181 -13.23 -27.48 22.89
CA ALA A 181 -14.64 -27.39 23.31
C ALA A 181 -15.13 -28.67 24.02
N ARG A 182 -14.39 -29.76 23.96
CA ARG A 182 -14.69 -31.07 24.60
C ARG A 182 -13.94 -31.30 25.91
N ALA A 183 -12.98 -30.45 26.23
CA ALA A 183 -12.18 -30.50 27.44
C ALA A 183 -12.72 -29.55 28.52
#